data_c588cfd523339321d8c80396ff2ce182
#
_entry.id   c588cfd523339321d8c80396ff2ce182
#
_cell.length_a   1.000
_cell.length_b   1.000
_cell.length_c   1.000
_cell.angle_alpha   90.00
_cell.angle_beta   90.00
_cell.angle_gamma   90.00
#
_symmetry.space_group_name_H-M   'P 1'
#
loop_
_entity.id
_entity.type
_entity.pdbx_description
1 polymer ?
#
loop_
_entity_poly.entity_id
_entity_poly.type
_entity_poly.pdbx_seq_one_letter_code
_entity_poly.pdbx_strand_id
1 'polypeptide(L)'
;VAMSITIAAFDVDNTLTVRDCVVPFMRSVAGTGRLARVAMSDIRGTLRFVFRRDRDALKQKFVKGIFAGRTAAEIENLGVQFASKVADGWLREDVSWRLRWHQVQGHVVVLVSASLGVYLHPLGDLLEVDAVLCTELEVVNGVFTGQLLGPNCRGAEKVSRIRHWCEESGFAVDDLVFAYGDSAGDTQMLEAFTNPTWVSKVDIEMEVS
;
A
#
# COMPACT_ATOMS: atom_id res chain seq x y z
N VAL A 1 -20.82 -28.83 -3.03
CA VAL A 1 -21.02 -27.41 -3.33
C VAL A 1 -19.65 -26.78 -3.20
N ALA A 2 -19.04 -26.31 -4.29
CA ALA A 2 -17.81 -25.53 -4.19
C ALA A 2 -18.16 -24.28 -3.37
N MET A 3 -17.47 -24.06 -2.25
CA MET A 3 -17.63 -22.82 -1.50
C MET A 3 -17.12 -21.70 -2.42
N SER A 4 -17.97 -20.72 -2.72
CA SER A 4 -17.54 -19.54 -3.45
C SER A 4 -16.52 -18.79 -2.60
N ILE A 5 -15.35 -18.57 -3.15
CA ILE A 5 -14.34 -17.73 -2.51
C ILE A 5 -14.81 -16.29 -2.55
N THR A 6 -14.51 -15.53 -1.53
CA THR A 6 -14.82 -14.09 -1.47
C THR A 6 -13.53 -13.34 -1.16
N ILE A 7 -13.14 -12.44 -2.03
CA ILE A 7 -11.95 -11.60 -1.87
C ILE A 7 -12.36 -10.21 -1.40
N ALA A 8 -11.67 -9.70 -0.38
CA ALA A 8 -11.80 -8.35 0.14
C ALA A 8 -10.46 -7.61 0.03
N ALA A 9 -10.42 -6.59 -0.83
CA ALA A 9 -9.23 -5.77 -1.07
C ALA A 9 -9.28 -4.45 -0.30
N PHE A 10 -8.19 -4.11 0.38
CA PHE A 10 -8.07 -2.89 1.14
C PHE A 10 -6.91 -2.03 0.63
N ASP A 11 -7.19 -0.77 0.28
CA ASP A 11 -6.13 0.23 0.24
C ASP A 11 -5.65 0.53 1.67
N VAL A 12 -4.45 1.09 1.80
CA VAL A 12 -3.83 1.30 3.11
C VAL A 12 -3.81 2.75 3.54
N ASP A 13 -3.17 3.63 2.76
CA ASP A 13 -2.94 5.02 3.17
C ASP A 13 -4.22 5.84 3.17
N ASN A 14 -4.63 6.37 4.32
CA ASN A 14 -5.90 7.06 4.59
C ASN A 14 -7.16 6.18 4.43
N THR A 15 -7.02 4.90 4.10
CA THR A 15 -8.08 3.89 4.08
C THR A 15 -7.99 3.03 5.35
N LEU A 16 -7.06 2.10 5.42
CA LEU A 16 -6.81 1.27 6.60
C LEU A 16 -6.10 2.07 7.71
N THR A 17 -5.30 3.05 7.33
CA THR A 17 -4.61 3.95 8.27
C THR A 17 -5.23 5.34 8.30
N VAL A 18 -5.09 6.04 9.41
CA VAL A 18 -5.59 7.42 9.60
C VAL A 18 -4.78 8.46 8.82
N ARG A 19 -3.67 8.07 8.18
CA ARG A 19 -2.75 8.95 7.45
C ARG A 19 -1.91 8.19 6.42
N ASP A 20 -1.27 8.94 5.52
CA ASP A 20 -0.22 8.44 4.62
C ASP A 20 0.98 7.89 5.41
N CYS A 21 1.50 6.74 4.99
CA CYS A 21 2.64 6.05 5.60
C CYS A 21 3.95 6.28 4.84
N VAL A 22 3.92 6.62 3.56
CA VAL A 22 5.12 6.67 2.69
C VAL A 22 6.10 7.74 3.15
N VAL A 23 5.61 8.99 3.31
CA VAL A 23 6.48 10.10 3.73
C VAL A 23 7.01 9.93 5.15
N PRO A 24 6.21 9.54 6.15
CA PRO A 24 6.71 9.19 7.47
C PRO A 24 7.76 8.08 7.47
N PHE A 25 7.57 7.01 6.68
CA PHE A 25 8.58 5.97 6.55
C PHE A 25 9.88 6.50 5.94
N MET A 26 9.80 7.21 4.82
CA MET A 26 10.99 7.84 4.22
C MET A 26 11.72 8.75 5.20
N ARG A 27 10.97 9.46 6.06
CA ARG A 27 11.54 10.29 7.11
C ARG A 27 12.23 9.47 8.21
N SER A 28 11.68 8.33 8.60
CA SER A 28 12.33 7.44 9.58
C SER A 28 13.64 6.86 9.05
N VAL A 29 13.69 6.53 7.76
CA VAL A 29 14.87 6.01 7.09
C VAL A 29 15.98 7.06 6.90
N ALA A 30 15.62 8.25 6.47
CA ALA A 30 16.59 9.26 6.00
C ALA A 30 16.78 10.45 6.95
N GLY A 31 15.87 10.65 7.88
CA GLY A 31 15.78 11.88 8.66
C GLY A 31 15.26 13.07 7.84
N THR A 32 14.79 14.10 8.53
CA THR A 32 14.22 15.32 7.92
C THR A 32 15.22 16.07 7.03
N GLY A 33 16.50 16.12 7.44
CA GLY A 33 17.54 16.84 6.70
C GLY A 33 17.84 16.24 5.34
N ARG A 34 17.89 14.90 5.23
CA ARG A 34 18.09 14.23 3.92
C ARG A 34 16.88 14.36 3.02
N LEU A 35 15.67 14.22 3.57
CA LEU A 35 14.43 14.47 2.81
C LEU A 35 14.40 15.88 2.21
N ALA A 36 14.69 16.90 3.01
CA ALA A 36 14.77 18.28 2.53
C ALA A 36 15.85 18.45 1.46
N ARG A 37 17.03 17.84 1.63
CA ARG A 37 18.11 17.88 0.64
C ARG A 37 17.69 17.22 -0.68
N VAL A 38 17.00 16.07 -0.64
CA VAL A 38 16.47 15.41 -1.85
C VAL A 38 15.41 16.26 -2.52
N ALA A 39 14.52 16.90 -1.79
CA ALA A 39 13.54 17.82 -2.36
C ALA A 39 14.21 19.03 -3.05
N MET A 40 15.25 19.58 -2.43
CA MET A 40 15.97 20.77 -2.90
C MET A 40 17.02 20.49 -3.97
N SER A 41 17.52 19.27 -4.11
CA SER A 41 18.57 18.91 -5.09
C SER A 41 18.16 19.22 -6.54
N ASP A 42 16.85 19.23 -6.82
CA ASP A 42 16.24 19.72 -8.05
C ASP A 42 14.88 20.31 -7.71
N ILE A 43 14.88 21.54 -7.18
CA ILE A 43 13.66 22.23 -6.76
C ILE A 43 12.69 22.47 -7.91
N ARG A 44 13.23 22.75 -9.11
CA ARG A 44 12.41 23.01 -10.32
C ARG A 44 11.69 21.76 -10.77
N GLY A 45 12.39 20.61 -10.78
CA GLY A 45 11.79 19.31 -11.08
C GLY A 45 10.77 18.93 -10.02
N THR A 46 11.06 19.10 -8.73
CA THR A 46 10.13 18.83 -7.63
C THR A 46 8.86 19.66 -7.78
N LEU A 47 8.98 20.97 -7.99
CA LEU A 47 7.82 21.84 -8.20
C LEU A 47 7.02 21.45 -9.44
N ARG A 48 7.70 21.11 -10.56
CA ARG A 48 7.03 20.63 -11.78
C ARG A 48 6.21 19.38 -11.53
N PHE A 49 6.75 18.39 -10.79
CA PHE A 49 6.03 17.15 -10.44
C PHE A 49 4.82 17.44 -9.54
N VAL A 50 4.97 18.34 -8.56
CA VAL A 50 3.88 18.77 -7.69
C VAL A 50 2.78 19.47 -8.49
N PHE A 51 3.16 20.44 -9.36
CA PHE A 51 2.20 21.16 -10.20
C PHE A 51 1.47 20.25 -11.19
N ARG A 52 2.17 19.29 -11.77
CA ARG A 52 1.57 18.30 -12.70
C ARG A 52 0.83 17.18 -11.98
N ARG A 53 0.88 17.14 -10.65
CA ARG A 53 0.37 16.04 -9.83
C ARG A 53 0.95 14.68 -10.22
N ASP A 54 2.18 14.68 -10.74
CA ASP A 54 2.93 13.48 -11.11
C ASP A 54 3.53 12.83 -9.86
N ARG A 55 2.68 12.06 -9.17
CA ARG A 55 3.04 11.39 -7.92
C ARG A 55 4.09 10.31 -8.14
N ASP A 56 4.11 9.67 -9.30
CA ASP A 56 5.01 8.56 -9.59
C ASP A 56 6.45 9.07 -9.81
N ALA A 57 6.63 10.13 -10.61
CA ALA A 57 7.93 10.77 -10.78
C ALA A 57 8.47 11.36 -9.47
N LEU A 58 7.59 11.95 -8.65
CA LEU A 58 7.97 12.46 -7.33
C LEU A 58 8.43 11.31 -6.41
N LYS A 59 7.67 10.23 -6.36
CA LYS A 59 8.01 9.03 -5.58
C LYS A 59 9.35 8.45 -6.02
N GLN A 60 9.56 8.25 -7.32
CA GLN A 60 10.82 7.74 -7.88
C GLN A 60 12.01 8.61 -7.49
N LYS A 61 11.88 9.93 -7.53
CA LYS A 61 12.92 10.86 -7.08
C LYS A 61 13.30 10.64 -5.62
N PHE A 62 12.30 10.55 -4.73
CA PHE A 62 12.54 10.32 -3.31
C PHE A 62 13.10 8.93 -3.03
N VAL A 63 12.58 7.90 -3.68
CA VAL A 63 13.10 6.53 -3.58
C VAL A 63 14.57 6.51 -3.93
N LYS A 64 14.97 7.08 -5.08
CA LYS A 64 16.37 7.17 -5.48
C LYS A 64 17.23 7.90 -4.45
N GLY A 65 16.80 9.06 -3.99
CA GLY A 65 17.57 9.90 -3.08
C GLY A 65 17.72 9.32 -1.67
N ILE A 66 16.80 8.44 -1.25
CA ILE A 66 16.74 7.91 0.12
C ILE A 66 17.33 6.51 0.21
N PHE A 67 16.97 5.62 -0.72
CA PHE A 67 17.28 4.20 -0.62
C PHE A 67 18.52 3.77 -1.42
N ALA A 68 18.89 4.47 -2.50
CA ALA A 68 20.05 4.09 -3.31
C ALA A 68 21.31 3.88 -2.47
N GLY A 69 21.95 2.72 -2.63
CA GLY A 69 23.18 2.32 -1.94
C GLY A 69 22.99 1.84 -0.50
N ARG A 70 21.75 1.72 0.01
CA ARG A 70 21.49 1.17 1.34
C ARG A 70 21.29 -0.34 1.28
N THR A 71 21.71 -1.04 2.33
CA THR A 71 21.55 -2.49 2.40
C THR A 71 20.08 -2.88 2.63
N ALA A 72 19.66 -4.00 2.02
CA ALA A 72 18.31 -4.53 2.20
C ALA A 72 18.02 -4.81 3.68
N ALA A 73 18.93 -5.51 4.37
CA ALA A 73 18.76 -5.87 5.78
C ALA A 73 18.53 -4.65 6.70
N GLU A 74 19.23 -3.52 6.45
CA GLU A 74 19.02 -2.30 7.24
C GLU A 74 17.61 -1.74 7.04
N ILE A 75 17.16 -1.63 5.78
CA ILE A 75 15.87 -1.03 5.44
C ILE A 75 14.71 -1.94 5.84
N GLU A 76 14.84 -3.25 5.66
CA GLU A 76 13.85 -4.24 6.09
C GLU A 76 13.65 -4.20 7.60
N ASN A 77 14.73 -4.10 8.39
CA ASN A 77 14.62 -3.95 9.85
C ASN A 77 13.88 -2.65 10.24
N LEU A 78 14.18 -1.53 9.56
CA LEU A 78 13.43 -0.29 9.76
C LEU A 78 11.97 -0.42 9.32
N GLY A 79 11.70 -1.21 8.27
CA GLY A 79 10.37 -1.54 7.80
C GLY A 79 9.54 -2.28 8.85
N VAL A 80 10.11 -3.31 9.47
CA VAL A 80 9.47 -4.07 10.56
C VAL A 80 9.12 -3.16 11.75
N GLN A 81 10.07 -2.33 12.20
CA GLN A 81 9.83 -1.38 13.29
C GLN A 81 8.73 -0.36 12.94
N PHE A 82 8.71 0.11 11.70
CA PHE A 82 7.70 1.04 11.25
C PHE A 82 6.32 0.38 11.13
N ALA A 83 6.24 -0.85 10.65
CA ALA A 83 5.01 -1.63 10.57
C ALA A 83 4.39 -1.82 11.96
N SER A 84 5.18 -2.18 12.98
CA SER A 84 4.72 -2.27 14.36
C SER A 84 4.13 -0.95 14.86
N LYS A 85 4.82 0.16 14.58
CA LYS A 85 4.32 1.49 14.95
C LYS A 85 3.00 1.85 14.26
N VAL A 86 2.83 1.44 13.00
CA VAL A 86 1.56 1.64 12.26
C VAL A 86 0.46 0.79 12.87
N ALA A 87 0.73 -0.49 13.12
CA ALA A 87 -0.22 -1.41 13.74
C ALA A 87 -0.69 -0.94 15.12
N ASP A 88 0.23 -0.39 15.94
CA ASP A 88 -0.05 0.03 17.30
C ASP A 88 -0.88 1.32 17.42
N GLY A 89 -0.83 2.22 16.42
CA GLY A 89 -1.45 3.52 16.66
C GLY A 89 -1.91 4.31 15.43
N TRP A 90 -1.84 3.73 14.22
CA TRP A 90 -2.25 4.45 13.01
C TRP A 90 -3.41 3.79 12.26
N LEU A 91 -3.84 2.63 12.71
CA LEU A 91 -4.99 1.96 12.10
C LEU A 91 -6.28 2.69 12.43
N ARG A 92 -7.17 2.77 11.45
CA ARG A 92 -8.56 3.20 11.65
C ARG A 92 -9.34 2.10 12.32
N GLU A 93 -10.04 2.41 13.36
CA GLU A 93 -10.82 1.43 14.14
C GLU A 93 -11.92 0.77 13.30
N ASP A 94 -12.70 1.57 12.59
CA ASP A 94 -13.80 1.13 11.73
C ASP A 94 -13.35 0.19 10.61
N VAL A 95 -12.28 0.55 9.88
CA VAL A 95 -11.76 -0.25 8.76
C VAL A 95 -11.04 -1.50 9.27
N SER A 96 -10.30 -1.40 10.37
CA SER A 96 -9.65 -2.56 10.99
C SER A 96 -10.66 -3.56 11.52
N TRP A 97 -11.78 -3.09 12.08
CA TRP A 97 -12.89 -3.94 12.46
C TRP A 97 -13.49 -4.64 11.23
N ARG A 98 -13.69 -3.93 10.13
CA ARG A 98 -14.19 -4.49 8.87
C ARG A 98 -13.24 -5.55 8.29
N LEU A 99 -11.93 -5.29 8.34
CA LEU A 99 -10.92 -6.26 7.93
C LEU A 99 -11.02 -7.56 8.75
N ARG A 100 -11.07 -7.44 10.07
CA ARG A 100 -11.24 -8.59 10.97
C ARG A 100 -12.55 -9.33 10.74
N TRP A 101 -13.63 -8.60 10.46
CA TRP A 101 -14.91 -9.21 10.11
C TRP A 101 -14.75 -10.11 8.86
N HIS A 102 -14.07 -9.63 7.82
CA HIS A 102 -13.80 -10.45 6.64
C HIS A 102 -13.01 -11.72 6.98
N GLN A 103 -11.98 -11.60 7.82
CA GLN A 103 -11.20 -12.76 8.27
C GLN A 103 -12.08 -13.79 9.02
N VAL A 104 -12.94 -13.32 9.91
CA VAL A 104 -13.89 -14.20 10.65
C VAL A 104 -14.89 -14.88 9.71
N GLN A 105 -15.31 -14.23 8.63
CA GLN A 105 -16.16 -14.83 7.59
C GLN A 105 -15.41 -15.84 6.71
N GLY A 106 -14.11 -15.99 6.85
CA GLY A 106 -13.27 -16.84 5.98
C GLY A 106 -13.06 -16.26 4.58
N HIS A 107 -13.21 -14.95 4.42
CA HIS A 107 -12.88 -14.25 3.18
C HIS A 107 -11.36 -14.11 3.02
N VAL A 108 -10.89 -14.13 1.80
CA VAL A 108 -9.49 -13.84 1.46
C VAL A 108 -9.27 -12.33 1.52
N VAL A 109 -8.39 -11.89 2.40
CA VAL A 109 -8.12 -10.46 2.63
C VAL A 109 -6.80 -10.07 1.99
N VAL A 110 -6.81 -9.05 1.13
CA VAL A 110 -5.62 -8.56 0.43
C VAL A 110 -5.41 -7.05 0.62
N LEU A 111 -4.20 -6.65 0.99
CA LEU A 111 -3.80 -5.25 0.96
C LEU A 111 -3.32 -4.87 -0.43
N VAL A 112 -3.83 -3.76 -0.98
CA VAL A 112 -3.47 -3.28 -2.33
C VAL A 112 -3.12 -1.81 -2.27
N SER A 113 -1.83 -1.47 -2.26
CA SER A 113 -1.41 -0.10 -1.97
C SER A 113 -0.23 0.37 -2.81
N ALA A 114 -0.20 1.68 -3.07
CA ALA A 114 0.98 2.35 -3.57
C ALA A 114 2.12 2.43 -2.53
N SER A 115 1.90 2.06 -1.29
CA SER A 115 2.90 2.02 -0.23
C SER A 115 4.05 1.05 -0.52
N LEU A 116 5.18 1.19 0.20
CA LEU A 116 6.40 0.44 -0.07
C LEU A 116 6.39 -0.93 0.62
N GLY A 117 6.73 -1.99 -0.11
CA GLY A 117 6.74 -3.37 0.35
C GLY A 117 7.58 -3.60 1.59
N VAL A 118 8.68 -2.89 1.74
CA VAL A 118 9.62 -3.03 2.88
C VAL A 118 8.97 -2.85 4.25
N TYR A 119 7.86 -2.14 4.38
CA TYR A 119 7.08 -2.06 5.61
C TYR A 119 5.66 -2.62 5.47
N LEU A 120 5.16 -2.72 4.23
CA LEU A 120 3.79 -3.17 4.02
C LEU A 120 3.66 -4.69 4.16
N HIS A 121 4.68 -5.46 3.74
CA HIS A 121 4.71 -6.90 4.01
C HIS A 121 4.71 -7.20 5.52
N PRO A 122 5.63 -6.63 6.33
CA PRO A 122 5.56 -6.80 7.78
C PRO A 122 4.24 -6.33 8.41
N LEU A 123 3.60 -5.29 7.87
CA LEU A 123 2.29 -4.86 8.33
C LEU A 123 1.21 -5.89 7.98
N GLY A 124 1.26 -6.45 6.78
CA GLY A 124 0.36 -7.53 6.36
C GLY A 124 0.48 -8.77 7.24
N ASP A 125 1.71 -9.15 7.61
CA ASP A 125 1.97 -10.25 8.55
C ASP A 125 1.36 -9.97 9.93
N LEU A 126 1.51 -8.74 10.46
CA LEU A 126 0.93 -8.34 11.75
C LEU A 126 -0.61 -8.32 11.72
N LEU A 127 -1.20 -8.07 10.57
CA LEU A 127 -2.65 -8.04 10.37
C LEU A 127 -3.21 -9.40 9.91
N GLU A 128 -2.34 -10.39 9.73
CA GLU A 128 -2.70 -11.75 9.29
C GLU A 128 -3.52 -11.75 7.99
N VAL A 129 -3.12 -10.90 7.00
CA VAL A 129 -3.77 -10.87 5.69
C VAL A 129 -3.19 -11.93 4.76
N ASP A 130 -3.98 -12.39 3.78
CA ASP A 130 -3.59 -13.47 2.87
C ASP A 130 -2.58 -13.01 1.80
N ALA A 131 -2.61 -11.74 1.40
CA ALA A 131 -1.67 -11.20 0.42
C ALA A 131 -1.45 -9.68 0.58
N VAL A 132 -0.29 -9.22 0.09
CA VAL A 132 0.08 -7.81 0.01
C VAL A 132 0.55 -7.50 -1.40
N LEU A 133 -0.20 -6.68 -2.12
CA LEU A 133 0.09 -6.19 -3.47
C LEU A 133 0.48 -4.72 -3.38
N CYS A 134 1.78 -4.43 -3.51
CA CYS A 134 2.28 -3.09 -3.19
C CYS A 134 3.41 -2.65 -4.13
N THR A 135 3.93 -1.46 -3.91
CA THR A 135 5.08 -0.96 -4.68
C THR A 135 6.38 -1.53 -4.11
N GLU A 136 7.09 -2.27 -4.94
CA GLU A 136 8.37 -2.89 -4.55
C GLU A 136 9.56 -2.00 -4.90
N LEU A 137 10.62 -2.11 -4.11
CA LEU A 137 11.91 -1.49 -4.36
C LEU A 137 12.89 -2.50 -4.95
N GLU A 138 13.62 -2.10 -5.98
CA GLU A 138 14.61 -2.96 -6.61
C GLU A 138 15.85 -3.14 -5.72
N VAL A 139 16.21 -4.42 -5.50
CA VAL A 139 17.40 -4.84 -4.74
C VAL A 139 18.31 -5.66 -5.65
N VAL A 140 19.58 -5.29 -5.73
CA VAL A 140 20.61 -6.03 -6.46
C VAL A 140 21.78 -6.30 -5.52
N ASN A 141 22.16 -7.57 -5.39
CA ASN A 141 23.25 -8.01 -4.50
C ASN A 141 23.07 -7.52 -3.03
N GLY A 142 21.84 -7.53 -2.52
CA GLY A 142 21.52 -7.12 -1.14
C GLY A 142 21.54 -5.60 -0.90
N VAL A 143 21.57 -4.79 -1.96
CA VAL A 143 21.60 -3.33 -1.89
C VAL A 143 20.47 -2.74 -2.74
N PHE A 144 19.75 -1.75 -2.21
CA PHE A 144 18.74 -1.02 -2.96
C PHE A 144 19.38 -0.18 -4.07
N THR A 145 18.89 -0.32 -5.29
CA THR A 145 19.36 0.46 -6.45
C THR A 145 18.84 1.90 -6.43
N GLY A 146 17.76 2.14 -5.70
CA GLY A 146 17.00 3.40 -5.72
C GLY A 146 15.97 3.45 -6.85
N GLN A 147 15.66 2.31 -7.46
CA GLN A 147 14.59 2.18 -8.45
C GLN A 147 13.40 1.42 -7.84
N LEU A 148 12.23 1.58 -8.45
CA LEU A 148 11.10 0.70 -8.19
C LEU A 148 11.30 -0.60 -8.99
N LEU A 149 10.89 -1.71 -8.41
CA LEU A 149 10.77 -2.98 -9.12
C LEU A 149 9.39 -3.01 -9.79
N GLY A 150 9.35 -2.56 -11.04
CA GLY A 150 8.11 -2.40 -11.80
C GLY A 150 7.35 -1.09 -11.50
N PRO A 151 6.12 -0.98 -12.00
CA PRO A 151 5.29 0.22 -11.84
C PRO A 151 4.86 0.47 -10.39
N ASN A 152 4.52 1.73 -10.07
CA ASN A 152 3.90 2.09 -8.80
C ASN A 152 2.48 1.48 -8.71
N CYS A 153 2.17 0.77 -7.64
CA CYS A 153 0.88 0.09 -7.43
C CYS A 153 -0.25 1.09 -7.17
N ARG A 154 -0.67 1.80 -8.23
CA ARG A 154 -1.68 2.87 -8.18
C ARG A 154 -2.55 2.88 -9.43
N GLY A 155 -3.83 3.23 -9.30
CA GLY A 155 -4.75 3.30 -10.43
C GLY A 155 -4.92 1.95 -11.11
N ALA A 156 -4.74 1.89 -12.43
CA ALA A 156 -4.87 0.66 -13.21
C ALA A 156 -3.89 -0.44 -12.77
N GLU A 157 -2.73 -0.07 -12.24
CA GLU A 157 -1.74 -1.03 -11.75
C GLU A 157 -2.26 -1.86 -10.56
N LYS A 158 -3.10 -1.28 -9.69
CA LYS A 158 -3.77 -2.05 -8.63
C LYS A 158 -4.57 -3.21 -9.21
N VAL A 159 -5.39 -2.93 -10.22
CA VAL A 159 -6.22 -3.95 -10.90
C VAL A 159 -5.36 -4.98 -11.62
N SER A 160 -4.30 -4.55 -12.29
CA SER A 160 -3.37 -5.44 -12.98
C SER A 160 -2.75 -6.45 -12.00
N ARG A 161 -2.27 -5.99 -10.84
CA ARG A 161 -1.69 -6.86 -9.81
C ARG A 161 -2.71 -7.80 -9.17
N ILE A 162 -3.92 -7.30 -8.89
CA ILE A 162 -4.99 -8.15 -8.36
C ILE A 162 -5.30 -9.29 -9.33
N ARG A 163 -5.47 -8.99 -10.62
CA ARG A 163 -5.76 -10.02 -11.64
C ARG A 163 -4.63 -11.03 -11.75
N HIS A 164 -3.39 -10.57 -11.82
CA HIS A 164 -2.23 -11.46 -11.89
C HIS A 164 -2.14 -12.37 -10.66
N TRP A 165 -2.32 -11.81 -9.47
CA TRP A 165 -2.35 -12.57 -8.23
C TRP A 165 -3.51 -13.58 -8.19
N CYS A 166 -4.70 -13.21 -8.66
CA CYS A 166 -5.82 -14.14 -8.79
C CYS A 166 -5.50 -15.30 -9.74
N GLU A 167 -4.91 -15.00 -10.90
CA GLU A 167 -4.49 -16.05 -11.87
C GLU A 167 -3.49 -17.02 -11.25
N GLU A 168 -2.46 -16.51 -10.54
CA GLU A 168 -1.45 -17.35 -9.87
C GLU A 168 -2.02 -18.17 -8.71
N SER A 169 -3.01 -17.63 -7.99
CA SER A 169 -3.64 -18.25 -6.82
C SER A 169 -4.84 -19.12 -7.17
N GLY A 170 -5.27 -19.15 -8.44
CA GLY A 170 -6.41 -19.93 -8.91
C GLY A 170 -7.77 -19.33 -8.53
N PHE A 171 -7.85 -18.02 -8.25
CA PHE A 171 -9.08 -17.31 -7.96
C PHE A 171 -9.76 -16.83 -9.25
N ALA A 172 -11.09 -16.80 -9.25
CA ALA A 172 -11.88 -16.28 -10.35
C ALA A 172 -12.12 -14.75 -10.20
N VAL A 173 -12.44 -14.09 -11.33
CA VAL A 173 -12.83 -12.65 -11.30
C VAL A 173 -14.11 -12.44 -10.49
N ASP A 174 -15.02 -13.40 -10.49
CA ASP A 174 -16.26 -13.36 -9.72
C ASP A 174 -16.03 -13.45 -8.19
N ASP A 175 -14.82 -13.84 -7.75
CA ASP A 175 -14.42 -13.83 -6.34
C ASP A 175 -14.09 -12.42 -5.83
N LEU A 176 -13.96 -11.41 -6.71
CA LEU A 176 -13.67 -10.01 -6.37
C LEU A 176 -14.94 -9.32 -5.84
N VAL A 177 -15.22 -9.48 -4.56
CA VAL A 177 -16.49 -9.05 -3.97
C VAL A 177 -16.40 -7.71 -3.26
N PHE A 178 -15.46 -7.51 -2.35
CA PHE A 178 -15.37 -6.29 -1.53
C PHE A 178 -14.08 -5.51 -1.79
N ALA A 179 -14.19 -4.20 -1.96
CA ALA A 179 -13.02 -3.32 -2.05
C ALA A 179 -13.22 -2.03 -1.26
N TYR A 180 -12.15 -1.57 -0.62
CA TYR A 180 -12.12 -0.39 0.25
C TYR A 180 -11.01 0.56 -0.20
N GLY A 181 -11.33 1.85 -0.44
CA GLY A 181 -10.37 2.86 -0.87
C GLY A 181 -10.86 4.27 -0.61
N ASP A 182 -9.94 5.26 -0.55
CA ASP A 182 -10.26 6.65 -0.20
C ASP A 182 -10.03 7.67 -1.33
N SER A 183 -9.27 7.30 -2.34
CA SER A 183 -8.70 8.26 -3.29
C SER A 183 -8.97 7.92 -4.75
N ALA A 184 -8.78 8.92 -5.63
CA ALA A 184 -8.83 8.70 -7.08
C ALA A 184 -7.82 7.64 -7.58
N GLY A 185 -6.80 7.29 -6.77
CA GLY A 185 -5.89 6.20 -7.05
C GLY A 185 -6.52 4.81 -6.91
N ASP A 186 -7.70 4.72 -6.31
CA ASP A 186 -8.41 3.47 -6.01
C ASP A 186 -9.62 3.25 -6.90
N THR A 187 -10.00 4.25 -7.72
CA THR A 187 -11.21 4.22 -8.55
C THR A 187 -11.32 2.93 -9.36
N GLN A 188 -10.27 2.58 -10.11
CA GLN A 188 -10.28 1.39 -10.96
C GLN A 188 -10.32 0.09 -10.14
N MET A 189 -9.68 0.06 -8.97
CA MET A 189 -9.79 -1.08 -8.05
C MET A 189 -11.22 -1.21 -7.54
N LEU A 190 -11.81 -0.13 -7.05
CA LEU A 190 -13.19 -0.14 -6.56
C LEU A 190 -14.19 -0.55 -7.65
N GLU A 191 -14.02 -0.07 -8.89
CA GLU A 191 -14.86 -0.44 -10.03
C GLU A 191 -14.71 -1.91 -10.46
N ALA A 192 -13.61 -2.58 -10.11
CA ALA A 192 -13.38 -3.98 -10.43
C ALA A 192 -14.07 -4.95 -9.47
N PHE A 193 -14.64 -4.48 -8.35
CA PHE A 193 -15.26 -5.29 -7.31
C PHE A 193 -16.77 -5.08 -7.27
N THR A 194 -17.51 -6.12 -6.86
CA THR A 194 -18.98 -6.09 -6.82
C THR A 194 -19.53 -5.12 -5.76
N ASN A 195 -18.88 -5.06 -4.59
CA ASN A 195 -19.27 -4.22 -3.47
C ASN A 195 -18.14 -3.23 -3.09
N PRO A 196 -17.96 -2.16 -3.87
CA PRO A 196 -16.97 -1.14 -3.56
C PRO A 196 -17.43 -0.23 -2.42
N THR A 197 -16.52 0.11 -1.53
CA THR A 197 -16.75 1.06 -0.44
C THR A 197 -15.74 2.21 -0.52
N TRP A 198 -16.24 3.43 -0.71
CA TRP A 198 -15.45 4.64 -0.57
C TRP A 198 -15.31 4.97 0.90
N VAL A 199 -14.11 4.77 1.44
CA VAL A 199 -13.77 5.12 2.81
C VAL A 199 -13.60 6.63 2.88
N SER A 200 -14.59 7.29 3.47
CA SER A 200 -14.53 8.74 3.68
C SER A 200 -13.86 9.06 5.03
N LYS A 201 -13.75 10.35 5.35
CA LYS A 201 -13.36 10.77 6.70
C LYS A 201 -14.44 10.48 7.76
N VAL A 202 -15.59 9.99 7.34
CA VAL A 202 -16.69 9.51 8.19
C VAL A 202 -16.52 8.01 8.38
N ASP A 203 -16.73 7.52 9.58
CA ASP A 203 -16.57 6.12 9.93
C ASP A 203 -17.47 5.21 9.08
N ILE A 204 -16.96 4.01 8.75
CA ILE A 204 -17.79 2.96 8.14
C ILE A 204 -18.76 2.46 9.21
N GLU A 205 -20.05 2.43 8.88
CA GLU A 205 -21.05 1.87 9.79
C GLU A 205 -20.69 0.42 10.15
N MET A 206 -20.57 0.17 11.45
CA MET A 206 -20.29 -1.16 12.01
C MET A 206 -21.58 -1.97 12.14
N GLU A 207 -22.43 -1.97 11.11
CA GLU A 207 -23.62 -2.81 11.14
C GLU A 207 -23.23 -4.29 11.01
N VAL A 208 -23.56 -5.02 12.06
CA VAL A 208 -23.52 -6.48 12.10
C VAL A 208 -24.87 -6.93 11.55
N SER A 209 -24.91 -7.31 10.27
CA SER A 209 -26.06 -8.05 9.72
C SER A 209 -25.84 -9.55 9.85
#